data_dc75ee6e3e1330352838c43e92d1b395
#
_entry.id   dc75ee6e3e1330352838c43e92d1b395
#
_cell.length_a   1.000
_cell.length_b   1.000
_cell.length_c   1.000
_cell.angle_alpha   90.00
_cell.angle_beta   90.00
_cell.angle_gamma   90.00
#
_symmetry.space_group_name_H-M   'P 1'
#
loop_
_entity.id
_entity.type
_entity.pdbx_description
1 polymer ?
#
loop_
_entity_poly.entity_id
_entity_poly.type
_entity_poly.pdbx_seq_one_letter_code
_entity_poly.pdbx_strand_id
1 'polypeptide(L)'
;KTIAMEYSPNGNNPYVSKVDAGTMDMMRSLGVSVVSSGDLLQLFLAWTPEQLANHRRASDVLTQTKDAALLYLKEHIASKKSISEYQLQQYMNEFIEARGMESGHPPIIGFGPGGGDPHYVPSAEHSKTLEKGDAILMDLWCKAPGNNPFAAITWMAHYGTPTEKFMHVFKTVLAGRDAGLELLQNRLSSGQLVKG
;
A
#
# COMPACT_ATOMS: atom_id res chain seq x y z
N LYS A 1 -17.32 21.83 29.64
CA LYS A 1 -16.07 21.85 28.88
C LYS A 1 -16.10 20.76 27.83
N THR A 2 -15.49 21.01 26.65
CA THR A 2 -15.32 20.02 25.60
C THR A 2 -13.85 19.69 25.45
N ILE A 3 -13.52 18.41 25.29
CA ILE A 3 -12.16 17.92 25.03
C ILE A 3 -12.17 17.08 23.74
N ALA A 4 -11.09 17.13 22.99
CA ALA A 4 -10.86 16.27 21.86
C ALA A 4 -9.99 15.08 22.29
N MET A 5 -10.38 13.87 21.90
CA MET A 5 -9.65 12.65 22.20
C MET A 5 -9.50 11.79 20.94
N GLU A 6 -8.42 11.01 20.88
CA GLU A 6 -8.16 10.12 19.73
C GLU A 6 -9.08 8.88 19.78
N TYR A 7 -10.34 9.07 19.43
CA TYR A 7 -11.30 7.98 19.23
C TYR A 7 -12.09 8.18 17.93
N SER A 8 -12.55 7.08 17.37
CA SER A 8 -13.39 7.08 16.19
C SER A 8 -14.84 6.83 16.58
N PRO A 9 -15.75 7.83 16.47
CA PRO A 9 -17.16 7.62 16.70
C PRO A 9 -17.71 6.48 15.84
N ASN A 10 -18.49 5.58 16.44
CA ASN A 10 -19.08 4.41 15.78
C ASN A 10 -18.05 3.44 15.14
N GLY A 11 -16.77 3.53 15.49
CA GLY A 11 -15.74 2.68 14.91
C GLY A 11 -15.45 2.91 13.43
N ASN A 12 -15.83 4.06 12.87
CA ASN A 12 -15.70 4.37 11.43
C ASN A 12 -14.26 4.33 10.92
N ASN A 13 -13.29 4.69 11.77
CA ASN A 13 -11.87 4.60 11.43
C ASN A 13 -11.08 4.07 12.64
N PRO A 14 -10.75 2.77 12.69
CA PRO A 14 -10.05 2.17 13.82
C PRO A 14 -8.63 2.71 14.02
N TYR A 15 -7.98 3.23 12.98
CA TYR A 15 -6.62 3.75 13.07
C TYR A 15 -6.49 5.02 13.92
N VAL A 16 -7.57 5.78 14.08
CA VAL A 16 -7.59 6.97 14.96
C VAL A 16 -8.20 6.67 16.33
N SER A 17 -8.57 5.42 16.62
CA SER A 17 -9.17 5.01 17.88
C SER A 17 -8.11 4.45 18.81
N LYS A 18 -7.44 5.31 19.55
CA LYS A 18 -6.36 4.96 20.48
C LYS A 18 -6.77 5.04 21.95
N VAL A 19 -7.88 5.70 22.25
CA VAL A 19 -8.40 5.83 23.60
C VAL A 19 -9.22 4.60 23.95
N ASP A 20 -8.91 3.97 25.08
CA ASP A 20 -9.68 2.84 25.60
C ASP A 20 -11.03 3.28 26.19
N ALA A 21 -11.96 2.31 26.32
CA ALA A 21 -13.31 2.57 26.78
C ALA A 21 -13.35 3.08 28.24
N GLY A 22 -12.49 2.56 29.11
CA GLY A 22 -12.43 2.99 30.52
C GLY A 22 -12.03 4.46 30.65
N THR A 23 -11.05 4.90 29.88
CA THR A 23 -10.66 6.33 29.85
C THR A 23 -11.81 7.19 29.31
N MET A 24 -12.55 6.74 28.30
CA MET A 24 -13.73 7.44 27.80
C MET A 24 -14.80 7.58 28.85
N ASP A 25 -15.11 6.52 29.58
CA ASP A 25 -16.14 6.51 30.63
C ASP A 25 -15.72 7.42 31.81
N MET A 26 -14.46 7.38 32.21
CA MET A 26 -13.91 8.27 33.22
C MET A 26 -14.07 9.74 32.83
N MET A 27 -13.71 10.11 31.60
CA MET A 27 -13.81 11.50 31.15
C MET A 27 -15.26 11.98 31.09
N ARG A 28 -16.18 11.12 30.63
CA ARG A 28 -17.61 11.42 30.61
C ARG A 28 -18.19 11.58 32.01
N SER A 29 -17.76 10.77 32.98
CA SER A 29 -18.20 10.86 34.38
C SER A 29 -17.82 12.17 35.04
N LEU A 30 -16.75 12.83 34.57
CA LEU A 30 -16.35 14.17 35.01
C LEU A 30 -17.21 15.31 34.43
N GLY A 31 -18.27 15.00 33.68
CA GLY A 31 -19.17 15.97 33.06
C GLY A 31 -18.54 16.72 31.86
N VAL A 32 -17.51 16.12 31.24
CA VAL A 32 -16.84 16.68 30.07
C VAL A 32 -17.48 16.14 28.79
N SER A 33 -17.74 17.00 27.83
CA SER A 33 -18.14 16.58 26.48
C SER A 33 -16.90 16.10 25.72
N VAL A 34 -16.93 14.87 25.23
CA VAL A 34 -15.81 14.31 24.45
C VAL A 34 -16.15 14.32 22.98
N VAL A 35 -15.25 14.86 22.15
CA VAL A 35 -15.35 14.85 20.68
C VAL A 35 -14.12 14.16 20.09
N SER A 36 -14.24 13.67 18.85
CA SER A 36 -13.08 13.12 18.14
C SER A 36 -12.04 14.20 17.84
N SER A 37 -10.76 13.87 18.00
CA SER A 37 -9.65 14.74 17.57
C SER A 37 -9.35 14.64 16.08
N GLY A 38 -10.08 13.84 15.30
CA GLY A 38 -9.80 13.59 13.89
C GLY A 38 -9.69 14.87 13.06
N ASP A 39 -10.65 15.79 13.19
CA ASP A 39 -10.63 17.05 12.45
C ASP A 39 -9.46 17.97 12.88
N LEU A 40 -9.06 17.94 14.16
CA LEU A 40 -7.90 18.69 14.66
C LEU A 40 -6.59 18.11 14.12
N LEU A 41 -6.47 16.78 14.12
CA LEU A 41 -5.28 16.09 13.62
C LEU A 41 -5.10 16.33 12.11
N GLN A 42 -6.19 16.50 11.37
CA GLN A 42 -6.15 16.76 9.92
C GLN A 42 -5.32 18.02 9.58
N LEU A 43 -5.28 19.03 10.47
CA LEU A 43 -4.47 20.21 10.26
C LEU A 43 -2.96 19.90 10.23
N PHE A 44 -2.54 18.84 10.91
CA PHE A 44 -1.14 18.39 10.97
C PHE A 44 -0.81 17.32 9.92
N LEU A 45 -1.84 16.74 9.31
CA LEU A 45 -1.69 15.69 8.29
C LEU A 45 -1.68 16.25 6.86
N ALA A 46 -2.01 17.53 6.68
CA ALA A 46 -1.93 18.18 5.38
C ALA A 46 -0.48 18.27 4.90
N TRP A 47 -0.23 17.73 3.71
CA TRP A 47 1.12 17.73 3.13
C TRP A 47 1.54 19.13 2.68
N THR A 48 2.82 19.44 2.89
CA THR A 48 3.43 20.64 2.29
C THR A 48 3.63 20.43 0.78
N PRO A 49 3.82 21.53 0.02
CA PRO A 49 4.16 21.42 -1.41
C PRO A 49 5.41 20.58 -1.67
N GLU A 50 6.40 20.64 -0.78
CA GLU A 50 7.62 19.82 -0.87
C GLU A 50 7.32 18.33 -0.64
N GLN A 51 6.52 18.00 0.39
CA GLN A 51 6.11 16.62 0.64
C GLN A 51 5.30 16.04 -0.53
N LEU A 52 4.44 16.86 -1.16
CA LEU A 52 3.73 16.44 -2.36
C LEU A 52 4.67 16.18 -3.55
N ALA A 53 5.68 17.03 -3.75
CA ALA A 53 6.68 16.84 -4.80
C ALA A 53 7.51 15.57 -4.55
N ASN A 54 7.92 15.32 -3.31
CA ASN A 54 8.65 14.12 -2.91
C ASN A 54 7.80 12.85 -3.06
N HIS A 55 6.51 12.92 -2.72
CA HIS A 55 5.59 11.79 -2.96
C HIS A 55 5.44 11.45 -4.45
N ARG A 56 5.32 12.46 -5.32
CA ARG A 56 5.28 12.25 -6.77
C ARG A 56 6.56 11.60 -7.28
N ARG A 57 7.73 12.07 -6.82
CA ARG A 57 9.02 11.45 -7.16
C ARG A 57 9.09 10.00 -6.68
N ALA A 58 8.61 9.69 -5.48
CA ALA A 58 8.54 8.32 -4.99
C ALA A 58 7.62 7.44 -5.86
N SER A 59 6.45 7.96 -6.26
CA SER A 59 5.52 7.26 -7.18
C SER A 59 6.17 6.95 -8.54
N ASP A 60 6.94 7.90 -9.08
CA ASP A 60 7.68 7.68 -10.34
C ASP A 60 8.74 6.58 -10.18
N VAL A 61 9.48 6.57 -9.06
CA VAL A 61 10.47 5.52 -8.76
C VAL A 61 9.80 4.16 -8.63
N LEU A 62 8.64 4.05 -7.97
CA LEU A 62 7.90 2.79 -7.87
C LEU A 62 7.46 2.29 -9.25
N THR A 63 6.98 3.17 -10.12
CA THR A 63 6.61 2.81 -11.49
C THR A 63 7.82 2.26 -12.26
N GLN A 64 8.97 2.94 -12.17
CA GLN A 64 10.22 2.49 -12.79
C GLN A 64 10.68 1.15 -12.19
N THR A 65 10.58 0.97 -10.88
CA THR A 65 10.94 -0.29 -10.20
C THR A 65 10.10 -1.45 -10.70
N LYS A 66 8.79 -1.26 -10.80
CA LYS A 66 7.87 -2.26 -11.36
C LYS A 66 8.24 -2.61 -12.80
N ASP A 67 8.51 -1.62 -13.66
CA ASP A 67 8.86 -1.86 -15.06
C ASP A 67 10.19 -2.60 -15.18
N ALA A 68 11.20 -2.21 -14.38
CA ALA A 68 12.48 -2.90 -14.32
C ALA A 68 12.34 -4.35 -13.81
N ALA A 69 11.50 -4.59 -12.80
CA ALA A 69 11.21 -5.92 -12.28
C ALA A 69 10.57 -6.82 -13.34
N LEU A 70 9.60 -6.30 -14.10
CA LEU A 70 8.97 -7.06 -15.19
C LEU A 70 9.97 -7.37 -16.31
N LEU A 71 10.87 -6.46 -16.64
CA LEU A 71 11.93 -6.71 -17.60
C LEU A 71 12.91 -7.76 -17.10
N TYR A 72 13.32 -7.67 -15.85
CA TYR A 72 14.20 -8.63 -15.19
C TYR A 72 13.61 -10.05 -15.20
N LEU A 73 12.34 -10.20 -14.87
CA LEU A 73 11.60 -11.46 -14.99
C LEU A 73 11.58 -11.98 -16.43
N LYS A 74 11.28 -11.12 -17.40
CA LYS A 74 11.24 -11.48 -18.82
C LYS A 74 12.59 -12.00 -19.33
N GLU A 75 13.70 -11.38 -18.93
CA GLU A 75 15.05 -11.80 -19.28
C GLU A 75 15.41 -13.15 -18.67
N HIS A 76 15.03 -13.42 -17.40
CA HIS A 76 15.24 -14.73 -16.76
C HIS A 76 14.45 -15.82 -17.48
N ILE A 77 13.20 -15.58 -17.78
CA ILE A 77 12.34 -16.52 -18.52
C ILE A 77 12.94 -16.81 -19.91
N ALA A 78 13.33 -15.79 -20.67
CA ALA A 78 13.90 -15.94 -22.00
C ALA A 78 15.23 -16.71 -21.97
N SER A 79 16.05 -16.51 -20.95
CA SER A 79 17.34 -17.17 -20.76
C SER A 79 17.22 -18.54 -20.08
N LYS A 80 16.00 -19.00 -19.75
CA LYS A 80 15.74 -20.22 -18.99
C LYS A 80 16.48 -20.28 -17.66
N LYS A 81 16.70 -19.12 -17.04
CA LYS A 81 17.27 -19.01 -15.69
C LYS A 81 16.16 -19.01 -14.66
N SER A 82 16.35 -19.75 -13.59
CA SER A 82 15.44 -19.70 -12.44
C SER A 82 15.53 -18.36 -11.73
N ILE A 83 14.42 -17.92 -11.15
CA ILE A 83 14.36 -16.74 -10.29
C ILE A 83 13.42 -17.02 -9.14
N SER A 84 13.81 -16.67 -7.93
CA SER A 84 12.97 -16.77 -6.74
C SER A 84 12.32 -15.44 -6.39
N GLU A 85 11.26 -15.51 -5.57
CA GLU A 85 10.61 -14.32 -5.00
C GLU A 85 11.62 -13.45 -4.25
N TYR A 86 12.51 -14.07 -3.47
CA TYR A 86 13.56 -13.37 -2.72
C TYR A 86 14.53 -12.64 -3.64
N GLN A 87 14.98 -13.28 -4.71
CA GLN A 87 15.88 -12.63 -5.68
C GLN A 87 15.22 -11.42 -6.36
N LEU A 88 13.94 -11.53 -6.73
CA LEU A 88 13.20 -10.41 -7.28
C LEU A 88 13.01 -9.28 -6.26
N GLN A 89 12.71 -9.63 -5.00
CA GLN A 89 12.59 -8.68 -3.90
C GLN A 89 13.90 -7.88 -3.71
N GLN A 90 15.05 -8.57 -3.66
CA GLN A 90 16.34 -7.92 -3.50
C GLN A 90 16.64 -6.97 -4.68
N TYR A 91 16.41 -7.42 -5.90
CA TYR A 91 16.57 -6.59 -7.09
C TYR A 91 15.72 -5.30 -7.02
N MET A 92 14.45 -5.42 -6.60
CA MET A 92 13.56 -4.26 -6.50
C MET A 92 13.99 -3.32 -5.36
N ASN A 93 14.41 -3.86 -4.23
CA ASN A 93 14.90 -3.08 -3.09
C ASN A 93 16.15 -2.26 -3.47
N GLU A 94 17.14 -2.92 -4.08
CA GLU A 94 18.35 -2.27 -4.58
C GLU A 94 18.05 -1.18 -5.62
N PHE A 95 17.05 -1.41 -6.48
CA PHE A 95 16.63 -0.45 -7.48
C PHE A 95 16.01 0.83 -6.86
N ILE A 96 15.24 0.68 -5.79
CA ILE A 96 14.64 1.77 -5.01
C ILE A 96 15.73 2.56 -4.28
N GLU A 97 16.63 1.86 -3.57
CA GLU A 97 17.73 2.46 -2.80
C GLU A 97 18.71 3.23 -3.69
N ALA A 98 19.07 2.67 -4.86
CA ALA A 98 19.94 3.33 -5.85
C ALA A 98 19.37 4.66 -6.38
N ARG A 99 18.07 4.91 -6.20
CA ARG A 99 17.39 6.16 -6.55
C ARG A 99 17.20 7.11 -5.37
N GLY A 100 17.85 6.80 -4.24
CA GLY A 100 17.81 7.63 -3.03
C GLY A 100 16.45 7.62 -2.32
N MET A 101 15.71 6.53 -2.45
CA MET A 101 14.46 6.30 -1.72
C MET A 101 14.64 5.27 -0.61
N GLU A 102 13.75 5.32 0.39
CA GLU A 102 13.70 4.37 1.51
C GLU A 102 12.35 3.63 1.49
N SER A 103 12.39 2.32 1.65
CA SER A 103 11.18 1.49 1.74
C SER A 103 10.76 1.21 3.20
N GLY A 104 11.70 1.27 4.14
CA GLY A 104 11.47 0.86 5.54
C GLY A 104 11.39 -0.66 5.71
N HIS A 105 10.67 -1.34 4.83
CA HIS A 105 10.60 -2.79 4.70
C HIS A 105 10.75 -3.18 3.22
N PRO A 106 11.35 -4.35 2.91
CA PRO A 106 11.45 -4.81 1.53
C PRO A 106 10.07 -4.98 0.87
N PRO A 107 9.97 -4.86 -0.47
CA PRO A 107 8.73 -5.14 -1.21
C PRO A 107 8.20 -6.55 -0.94
N ILE A 108 6.88 -6.73 -0.97
CA ILE A 108 6.24 -8.04 -0.92
C ILE A 108 6.19 -8.60 -2.33
N ILE A 109 6.78 -9.78 -2.51
CA ILE A 109 6.76 -10.52 -3.77
C ILE A 109 6.16 -11.89 -3.50
N GLY A 110 5.11 -12.25 -4.25
CA GLY A 110 4.48 -13.56 -4.13
C GLY A 110 4.24 -14.19 -5.48
N PHE A 111 4.69 -15.45 -5.67
CA PHE A 111 4.46 -16.27 -6.85
C PHE A 111 3.39 -17.33 -6.57
N GLY A 112 2.40 -17.43 -7.46
CA GLY A 112 1.29 -18.37 -7.29
C GLY A 112 0.53 -18.17 -5.97
N PRO A 113 0.47 -19.18 -5.08
CA PRO A 113 -0.27 -19.08 -3.82
C PRO A 113 0.23 -17.99 -2.87
N GLY A 114 1.54 -17.67 -2.87
CA GLY A 114 2.13 -16.62 -2.05
C GLY A 114 1.55 -15.23 -2.33
N GLY A 115 1.05 -14.99 -3.54
CA GLY A 115 0.37 -13.75 -3.90
C GLY A 115 -1.03 -13.57 -3.26
N GLY A 116 -1.51 -14.55 -2.51
CA GLY A 116 -2.77 -14.47 -1.76
C GLY A 116 -2.62 -14.07 -0.30
N ASP A 117 -1.39 -13.97 0.21
CA ASP A 117 -1.09 -13.53 1.57
C ASP A 117 -0.56 -12.08 1.55
N PRO A 118 -1.33 -11.09 2.06
CA PRO A 118 -0.94 -9.69 2.05
C PRO A 118 0.25 -9.36 2.97
N HIS A 119 0.66 -10.31 3.82
CA HIS A 119 1.80 -10.17 4.75
C HIS A 119 2.93 -11.15 4.42
N TYR A 120 2.88 -11.79 3.25
CA TYR A 120 3.92 -12.71 2.82
C TYR A 120 5.25 -11.98 2.61
N VAL A 121 6.30 -12.46 3.29
CA VAL A 121 7.67 -11.94 3.13
C VAL A 121 8.59 -13.09 2.74
N PRO A 122 9.07 -13.14 1.48
CA PRO A 122 10.03 -14.15 1.07
C PRO A 122 11.38 -13.95 1.77
N SER A 123 12.06 -15.05 2.06
CA SER A 123 13.43 -15.08 2.58
C SER A 123 14.33 -15.93 1.70
N ALA A 124 15.64 -15.89 1.96
CA ALA A 124 16.60 -16.71 1.24
C ALA A 124 16.31 -18.22 1.39
N GLU A 125 15.80 -18.62 2.57
CA GLU A 125 15.50 -20.02 2.91
C GLU A 125 14.06 -20.42 2.53
N HIS A 126 13.15 -19.45 2.48
CA HIS A 126 11.71 -19.67 2.24
C HIS A 126 11.23 -18.74 1.12
N SER A 127 11.39 -19.22 -0.11
CA SER A 127 11.09 -18.45 -1.30
C SER A 127 10.76 -19.39 -2.46
N LYS A 128 9.62 -19.17 -3.09
CA LYS A 128 9.21 -19.94 -4.27
C LYS A 128 10.01 -19.49 -5.50
N THR A 129 10.35 -20.46 -6.35
CA THR A 129 10.87 -20.20 -7.70
C THR A 129 9.70 -20.01 -8.66
N LEU A 130 9.82 -19.04 -9.58
CA LEU A 130 8.80 -18.74 -10.57
C LEU A 130 8.59 -19.91 -11.54
N GLU A 131 7.36 -20.34 -11.69
CA GLU A 131 6.95 -21.40 -12.61
C GLU A 131 5.89 -20.90 -13.59
N LYS A 132 5.85 -21.55 -14.75
CA LYS A 132 4.81 -21.24 -15.75
C LYS A 132 3.42 -21.58 -15.19
N GLY A 133 2.53 -20.62 -15.23
CA GLY A 133 1.19 -20.69 -14.62
C GLY A 133 1.06 -19.88 -13.33
N ASP A 134 2.16 -19.37 -12.77
CA ASP A 134 2.10 -18.55 -11.57
C ASP A 134 1.54 -17.15 -11.87
N ALA A 135 0.68 -16.69 -10.98
CA ALA A 135 0.42 -15.28 -10.78
C ALA A 135 1.63 -14.66 -10.05
N ILE A 136 1.94 -13.43 -10.32
CA ILE A 136 3.04 -12.68 -9.72
C ILE A 136 2.44 -11.45 -9.06
N LEU A 137 2.52 -11.37 -7.74
CA LEU A 137 2.19 -10.19 -6.96
C LEU A 137 3.47 -9.41 -6.69
N MET A 138 3.42 -8.11 -6.90
CA MET A 138 4.45 -7.14 -6.50
C MET A 138 3.76 -6.02 -5.74
N ASP A 139 3.97 -5.94 -4.43
CA ASP A 139 3.48 -4.87 -3.58
C ASP A 139 4.68 -4.10 -3.04
N LEU A 140 4.77 -2.83 -3.42
CA LEU A 140 5.97 -2.04 -3.19
C LEU A 140 5.63 -0.61 -2.78
N TRP A 141 6.46 -0.07 -1.92
CA TRP A 141 6.33 1.29 -1.39
C TRP A 141 7.71 1.91 -1.18
N CYS A 142 7.77 3.22 -1.28
CA CYS A 142 8.94 3.97 -0.89
C CYS A 142 8.58 5.43 -0.59
N LYS A 143 9.51 6.14 0.00
CA LYS A 143 9.44 7.58 0.23
C LYS A 143 10.81 8.21 0.05
N ALA A 144 10.86 9.52 -0.15
CA ALA A 144 12.09 10.28 0.03
C ALA A 144 12.53 10.25 1.50
N PRO A 145 13.84 10.30 1.81
CA PRO A 145 14.34 10.31 3.18
C PRO A 145 13.72 11.42 4.05
N GLY A 146 13.65 11.16 5.35
CA GLY A 146 13.10 12.09 6.33
C GLY A 146 11.58 12.03 6.48
N ASN A 147 10.95 13.12 6.90
CA ASN A 147 9.51 13.17 7.17
C ASN A 147 8.69 13.40 5.89
N ASN A 148 8.74 12.43 4.98
CA ASN A 148 8.00 12.44 3.73
C ASN A 148 6.94 11.32 3.69
N PRO A 149 5.81 11.54 3.00
CA PRO A 149 4.80 10.51 2.83
C PRO A 149 5.28 9.40 1.90
N PHE A 150 4.86 8.17 2.20
CA PHE A 150 5.08 7.04 1.31
C PHE A 150 4.20 7.13 0.06
N ALA A 151 4.75 6.70 -1.08
CA ALA A 151 3.98 6.20 -2.20
C ALA A 151 3.91 4.68 -2.12
N ALA A 152 2.84 4.07 -2.62
CA ALA A 152 2.66 2.64 -2.67
C ALA A 152 1.92 2.23 -3.94
N ILE A 153 2.31 1.12 -4.54
CA ILE A 153 1.60 0.49 -5.64
C ILE A 153 1.62 -1.02 -5.47
N THR A 154 0.50 -1.66 -5.81
CA THR A 154 0.42 -3.11 -5.97
C THR A 154 0.21 -3.42 -7.44
N TRP A 155 1.00 -4.33 -7.99
CA TRP A 155 0.91 -4.74 -9.39
C TRP A 155 0.85 -6.26 -9.51
N MET A 156 0.11 -6.73 -10.51
CA MET A 156 0.02 -8.15 -10.80
C MET A 156 0.46 -8.45 -12.23
N ALA A 157 1.14 -9.57 -12.38
CA ALA A 157 1.47 -10.18 -13.67
C ALA A 157 1.15 -11.68 -13.64
N HIS A 158 1.31 -12.36 -14.77
CA HIS A 158 1.08 -13.80 -14.87
C HIS A 158 2.10 -14.42 -15.83
N TYR A 159 2.76 -15.49 -15.41
CA TYR A 159 3.69 -16.20 -16.27
C TYR A 159 2.95 -17.20 -17.16
N GLY A 160 2.70 -16.80 -18.38
CA GLY A 160 1.91 -17.54 -19.37
C GLY A 160 0.46 -17.05 -19.47
N THR A 161 -0.42 -17.86 -20.05
CA THR A 161 -1.82 -17.48 -20.21
C THR A 161 -2.60 -17.74 -18.91
N PRO A 162 -3.22 -16.72 -18.32
CA PRO A 162 -4.03 -16.88 -17.11
C PRO A 162 -5.30 -17.68 -17.42
N THR A 163 -5.80 -18.41 -16.41
CA THR A 163 -7.06 -19.13 -16.51
C THR A 163 -8.26 -18.16 -16.53
N GLU A 164 -9.39 -18.59 -17.07
CA GLU A 164 -10.63 -17.82 -17.06
C GLU A 164 -11.06 -17.45 -15.63
N LYS A 165 -10.93 -18.41 -14.69
CA LYS A 165 -11.24 -18.17 -13.27
C LYS A 165 -10.36 -17.07 -12.69
N PHE A 166 -9.05 -17.11 -12.94
CA PHE A 166 -8.12 -16.06 -12.50
C PHE A 166 -8.53 -14.69 -13.07
N MET A 167 -8.80 -14.62 -14.37
CA MET A 167 -9.20 -13.39 -15.03
C MET A 167 -10.54 -12.85 -14.52
N HIS A 168 -11.48 -13.73 -14.19
CA HIS A 168 -12.75 -13.32 -13.60
C HIS A 168 -12.54 -12.65 -12.22
N VAL A 169 -11.79 -13.31 -11.33
CA VAL A 169 -11.47 -12.77 -10.00
C VAL A 169 -10.70 -11.44 -10.12
N PHE A 170 -9.67 -11.41 -10.95
CA PHE A 170 -8.85 -10.20 -11.17
C PHE A 170 -9.71 -9.02 -11.64
N LYS A 171 -10.58 -9.22 -12.63
CA LYS A 171 -11.49 -8.17 -13.12
C LYS A 171 -12.48 -7.70 -12.05
N THR A 172 -12.96 -8.61 -11.20
CA THR A 172 -13.87 -8.27 -10.10
C THR A 172 -13.18 -7.36 -9.08
N VAL A 173 -11.93 -7.68 -8.71
CA VAL A 173 -11.13 -6.85 -7.81
C VAL A 173 -10.86 -5.47 -8.42
N LEU A 174 -10.49 -5.42 -9.71
CA LEU A 174 -10.28 -4.15 -10.42
C LEU A 174 -11.55 -3.30 -10.43
N ALA A 175 -12.70 -3.89 -10.71
CA ALA A 175 -13.98 -3.17 -10.71
C ALA A 175 -14.30 -2.56 -9.33
N GLY A 176 -13.99 -3.29 -8.25
CA GLY A 176 -14.13 -2.76 -6.88
C GLY A 176 -13.23 -1.56 -6.61
N ARG A 177 -11.95 -1.64 -7.02
CA ARG A 177 -11.01 -0.51 -6.94
C ARG A 177 -11.51 0.70 -7.74
N ASP A 178 -11.92 0.47 -8.97
CA ASP A 178 -12.34 1.54 -9.90
C ASP A 178 -13.60 2.24 -9.39
N ALA A 179 -14.56 1.48 -8.83
CA ALA A 179 -15.73 2.07 -8.18
C ALA A 179 -15.36 2.97 -6.98
N GLY A 180 -14.38 2.55 -6.18
CA GLY A 180 -13.84 3.39 -5.10
C GLY A 180 -13.21 4.69 -5.60
N LEU A 181 -12.38 4.60 -6.65
CA LEU A 181 -11.75 5.77 -7.27
C LEU A 181 -12.79 6.72 -7.88
N GLU A 182 -13.79 6.21 -8.58
CA GLU A 182 -14.87 7.00 -9.15
C GLU A 182 -15.66 7.75 -8.06
N LEU A 183 -15.98 7.07 -6.95
CA LEU A 183 -16.64 7.71 -5.81
C LEU A 183 -15.81 8.87 -5.25
N LEU A 184 -14.50 8.67 -5.06
CA LEU A 184 -13.59 9.69 -4.56
C LEU A 184 -13.52 10.90 -5.52
N GLN A 185 -13.36 10.65 -6.82
CA GLN A 185 -13.32 11.69 -7.85
C GLN A 185 -14.61 12.50 -7.91
N ASN A 186 -15.76 11.83 -7.84
CA ASN A 186 -17.06 12.48 -7.85
C ASN A 186 -17.28 13.35 -6.60
N ARG A 187 -16.87 12.91 -5.42
CA ARG A 187 -16.95 13.70 -4.19
C ARG A 187 -16.02 14.92 -4.23
N LEU A 188 -14.77 14.72 -4.65
CA LEU A 188 -13.81 15.82 -4.76
C LEU A 188 -14.26 16.88 -5.77
N SER A 189 -14.74 16.48 -6.95
CA SER A 189 -15.21 17.41 -7.98
C SER A 189 -16.49 18.17 -7.59
N SER A 190 -17.34 17.60 -6.73
CA SER A 190 -18.51 18.24 -6.17
C SER A 190 -18.23 19.09 -4.91
N GLY A 191 -16.97 19.19 -4.50
CA GLY A 191 -16.58 19.92 -3.28
C GLY A 191 -16.99 19.23 -1.97
N GLN A 192 -17.39 17.96 -2.04
CA GLN A 192 -17.74 17.19 -0.85
C GLN A 192 -16.49 16.69 -0.14
N LEU A 193 -16.48 16.77 1.18
CA LEU A 193 -15.42 16.20 1.99
C LEU A 193 -15.46 14.65 1.92
N VAL A 194 -14.33 14.06 1.69
CA VAL A 194 -14.13 12.62 1.87
C VAL A 194 -13.81 12.41 3.34
N LYS A 195 -14.79 11.92 4.10
CA LYS A 195 -14.58 11.49 5.47
C LYS A 195 -14.45 9.97 5.48
N GLY A 196 -13.39 9.47 6.09
CA GLY A 196 -13.19 8.05 6.39
C GLY A 196 -14.12 7.58 7.51
#